data_12b1d65de7ad6516793b5856762efc29
#
_entry.id   12b1d65de7ad6516793b5856762efc29
#
_cell.length_a   1.000
_cell.length_b   1.000
_cell.length_c   1.000
_cell.angle_alpha   90.00
_cell.angle_beta   90.00
_cell.angle_gamma   90.00
#
_symmetry.space_group_name_H-M   'P 1'
#
loop_
_entity.id
_entity.type
_entity.pdbx_description
1 polymer ?
#
loop_
_entity_poly.entity_id
_entity_poly.type
_entity_poly.pdbx_seq_one_letter_code
_entity_poly.pdbx_strand_id
1 'polypeptide(L)'
;MKHGKYPLIATFLVPPLLLYVVFVVSPYLQAFQISTTDWLGYSAEANPVGLANFKALWRDDYVWNALKNNAILLALVPVLTIVLGLFFATMLNMGGRKGRAGVTGVRGTAVYRTVYFFPQVLSVVIIALLWKEVYHPSKGLLTSATNAVGLAAPTWLGDPRTAFWCVLAVMIWSNVGFYVVLFGAAMSAVPKEIYEAVMLDGANRLTTLRKVTIPLLWDTVQVAWVYLAIFALDGFILVQLMTNGGPNFSTDVIGVRMYDTAFGSETKFGYASAIGVVMFFLTLSVAVLALRMGRRDRIEYS
;
A
#
# COMPACT_ATOMS: atom_id res chain seq x y z
N MET A 1 -47.58 -6.72 -10.18
CA MET A 1 -46.58 -7.46 -9.40
C MET A 1 -45.32 -6.63 -9.07
N LYS A 2 -45.47 -5.45 -8.46
CA LYS A 2 -44.31 -4.56 -8.11
C LYS A 2 -44.02 -4.48 -6.60
N HIS A 3 -44.84 -5.07 -5.73
CA HIS A 3 -44.73 -4.91 -4.26
C HIS A 3 -43.81 -5.92 -3.56
N GLY A 4 -43.34 -6.97 -4.23
CA GLY A 4 -42.47 -8.00 -3.60
C GLY A 4 -40.97 -7.73 -3.64
N LYS A 5 -40.50 -6.73 -4.40
CA LYS A 5 -39.05 -6.47 -4.54
C LYS A 5 -38.47 -5.70 -3.35
N TYR A 6 -39.22 -4.74 -2.80
CA TYR A 6 -38.73 -3.91 -1.70
C TYR A 6 -38.48 -4.66 -0.39
N PRO A 7 -39.39 -5.55 0.11
CA PRO A 7 -39.09 -6.32 1.32
C PRO A 7 -37.90 -7.27 1.10
N LEU A 8 -37.80 -7.92 -0.07
CA LEU A 8 -36.64 -8.75 -0.39
C LEU A 8 -35.32 -7.95 -0.36
N ILE A 9 -35.28 -6.79 -1.04
CA ILE A 9 -34.12 -5.90 -1.05
C ILE A 9 -33.78 -5.45 0.37
N ALA A 10 -34.78 -5.05 1.17
CA ALA A 10 -34.57 -4.64 2.56
C ALA A 10 -34.00 -5.79 3.41
N THR A 11 -34.54 -7.00 3.28
CA THR A 11 -34.06 -8.18 4.04
C THR A 11 -32.58 -8.48 3.75
N PHE A 12 -32.11 -8.27 2.51
CA PHE A 12 -30.70 -8.53 2.16
C PHE A 12 -29.77 -7.35 2.42
N LEU A 13 -30.24 -6.11 2.36
CA LEU A 13 -29.42 -4.92 2.55
C LEU A 13 -29.34 -4.45 4.00
N VAL A 14 -30.45 -4.56 4.76
CA VAL A 14 -30.49 -4.02 6.13
C VAL A 14 -29.50 -4.70 7.08
N PRO A 15 -29.37 -6.04 7.13
CA PRO A 15 -28.42 -6.68 8.04
C PRO A 15 -26.97 -6.26 7.81
N PRO A 16 -26.39 -6.31 6.59
CA PRO A 16 -25.01 -5.87 6.37
C PRO A 16 -24.82 -4.36 6.59
N LEU A 17 -25.82 -3.53 6.25
CA LEU A 17 -25.75 -2.09 6.53
C LEU A 17 -25.77 -1.81 8.04
N LEU A 18 -26.60 -2.53 8.79
CA LEU A 18 -26.66 -2.37 10.24
C LEU A 18 -25.30 -2.77 10.88
N LEU A 19 -24.73 -3.90 10.47
CA LEU A 19 -23.40 -4.30 10.91
C LEU A 19 -22.34 -3.26 10.54
N TYR A 20 -22.39 -2.69 9.34
CA TYR A 20 -21.49 -1.65 8.92
C TYR A 20 -21.62 -0.38 9.78
N VAL A 21 -22.84 0.06 10.06
CA VAL A 21 -23.09 1.24 10.92
C VAL A 21 -22.59 0.99 12.33
N VAL A 22 -22.88 -0.17 12.92
CA VAL A 22 -22.49 -0.48 14.31
C VAL A 22 -20.98 -0.68 14.44
N PHE A 23 -20.34 -1.43 13.54
CA PHE A 23 -18.94 -1.83 13.71
C PHE A 23 -17.94 -0.94 12.96
N VAL A 24 -18.39 -0.11 12.04
CA VAL A 24 -17.52 0.81 11.29
C VAL A 24 -17.89 2.26 11.58
N VAL A 25 -19.11 2.69 11.27
CA VAL A 25 -19.48 4.11 11.41
C VAL A 25 -19.46 4.56 12.87
N SER A 26 -20.04 3.77 13.79
CA SER A 26 -20.11 4.12 15.22
C SER A 26 -18.73 4.31 15.86
N PRO A 27 -17.73 3.43 15.68
CA PRO A 27 -16.38 3.67 16.21
C PRO A 27 -15.70 4.92 15.63
N TYR A 28 -15.93 5.23 14.35
CA TYR A 28 -15.43 6.50 13.80
C TYR A 28 -16.03 7.71 14.50
N LEU A 29 -17.36 7.73 14.69
CA LEU A 29 -18.02 8.82 15.42
C LEU A 29 -17.52 8.94 16.87
N GLN A 30 -17.29 7.82 17.55
CA GLN A 30 -16.69 7.79 18.87
C GLN A 30 -15.27 8.36 18.86
N ALA A 31 -14.43 7.99 17.87
CA ALA A 31 -13.09 8.53 17.73
C ALA A 31 -13.11 10.05 17.53
N PHE A 32 -14.06 10.59 16.76
CA PHE A 32 -14.25 12.04 16.62
C PHE A 32 -14.62 12.70 17.97
N GLN A 33 -15.51 12.10 18.76
CA GLN A 33 -15.87 12.61 20.09
C GLN A 33 -14.68 12.55 21.04
N ILE A 34 -14.00 11.40 21.12
CA ILE A 34 -12.84 11.19 22.00
C ILE A 34 -11.70 12.16 21.64
N SER A 35 -11.50 12.48 20.36
CA SER A 35 -10.46 13.40 19.91
C SER A 35 -10.58 14.82 20.49
N THR A 36 -11.77 15.19 20.97
CA THR A 36 -12.04 16.49 21.61
C THR A 36 -12.00 16.44 23.13
N THR A 37 -11.52 15.33 23.72
CA THR A 37 -11.41 15.12 25.17
C THR A 37 -9.97 14.89 25.61
N ASP A 38 -9.72 14.98 26.91
CA ASP A 38 -8.44 14.60 27.54
C ASP A 38 -8.39 13.14 27.99
N TRP A 39 -9.29 12.30 27.46
CA TRP A 39 -9.44 10.92 27.92
C TRP A 39 -8.15 10.11 27.85
N LEU A 40 -7.83 9.46 28.98
CA LEU A 40 -6.64 8.61 29.14
C LEU A 40 -6.90 7.13 28.88
N GLY A 41 -8.14 6.74 28.58
CA GLY A 41 -8.49 5.36 28.22
C GLY A 41 -8.88 4.46 29.40
N TYR A 42 -8.40 4.71 30.59
CA TYR A 42 -8.69 3.94 31.81
C TYR A 42 -9.51 4.72 32.86
N SER A 43 -9.66 6.04 32.70
CA SER A 43 -10.50 6.85 33.59
C SER A 43 -11.96 6.80 33.15
N ALA A 44 -12.88 6.83 34.12
CA ALA A 44 -14.30 6.99 33.83
C ALA A 44 -14.64 8.41 33.34
N GLU A 45 -13.79 9.39 33.62
CA GLU A 45 -13.98 10.80 33.26
C GLU A 45 -13.17 11.15 32.02
N ALA A 46 -13.84 11.82 31.07
CA ALA A 46 -13.25 12.41 29.90
C ALA A 46 -13.73 13.86 29.82
N ASN A 47 -12.85 14.81 30.17
CA ASN A 47 -13.21 16.22 30.10
C ASN A 47 -13.12 16.75 28.67
N PRO A 48 -14.10 17.54 28.21
CA PRO A 48 -14.04 18.15 26.90
C PRO A 48 -12.94 19.23 26.87
N VAL A 49 -11.98 19.07 25.98
CA VAL A 49 -10.88 20.04 25.73
C VAL A 49 -11.01 20.74 24.37
N GLY A 50 -12.08 20.47 23.64
CA GLY A 50 -12.34 21.05 22.33
C GLY A 50 -11.21 20.73 21.34
N LEU A 51 -10.59 21.74 20.73
CA LEU A 51 -9.54 21.57 19.72
C LEU A 51 -8.10 21.57 20.31
N ALA A 52 -7.94 21.41 21.62
CA ALA A 52 -6.61 21.47 22.24
C ALA A 52 -5.68 20.35 21.71
N ASN A 53 -6.19 19.12 21.52
CA ASN A 53 -5.44 18.01 20.96
C ASN A 53 -4.93 18.31 19.54
N PHE A 54 -5.76 18.92 18.69
CA PHE A 54 -5.37 19.31 17.34
C PHE A 54 -4.32 20.43 17.32
N LYS A 55 -4.40 21.38 18.27
CA LYS A 55 -3.38 22.42 18.42
C LYS A 55 -2.05 21.83 18.90
N ALA A 56 -2.09 20.87 19.84
CA ALA A 56 -0.91 20.15 20.28
C ALA A 56 -0.26 19.36 19.14
N LEU A 57 -1.08 18.64 18.34
CA LEU A 57 -0.65 17.87 17.19
C LEU A 57 0.10 18.74 16.15
N TRP A 58 -0.38 19.96 15.91
CA TRP A 58 0.28 20.89 14.99
C TRP A 58 1.69 21.31 15.43
N ARG A 59 2.00 21.20 16.71
CA ARG A 59 3.30 21.56 17.31
C ARG A 59 4.18 20.35 17.64
N ASP A 60 3.70 19.15 17.33
CA ASP A 60 4.38 17.89 17.65
C ASP A 60 5.32 17.49 16.51
N ASP A 61 6.62 17.67 16.72
CA ASP A 61 7.67 17.32 15.75
C ASP A 61 7.66 15.83 15.38
N TYR A 62 7.28 14.96 16.32
CA TYR A 62 7.18 13.51 16.06
C TYR A 62 6.04 13.19 15.08
N VAL A 63 4.91 13.87 15.22
CA VAL A 63 3.79 13.72 14.27
C VAL A 63 4.20 14.22 12.88
N TRP A 64 4.91 15.35 12.79
CA TRP A 64 5.42 15.85 11.51
C TRP A 64 6.44 14.92 10.88
N ASN A 65 7.34 14.31 11.68
CA ASN A 65 8.27 13.29 11.19
C ASN A 65 7.52 12.06 10.64
N ALA A 66 6.52 11.57 11.37
CA ALA A 66 5.69 10.46 10.92
C ALA A 66 4.91 10.79 9.63
N LEU A 67 4.34 12.00 9.53
CA LEU A 67 3.69 12.49 8.30
C LEU A 67 4.64 12.56 7.12
N LYS A 68 5.87 13.04 7.32
CA LYS A 68 6.92 13.06 6.29
C LYS A 68 7.22 11.64 5.79
N ASN A 69 7.40 10.69 6.69
CA ASN A 69 7.65 9.30 6.34
C ASN A 69 6.46 8.70 5.56
N ASN A 70 5.23 8.93 6.01
CA ASN A 70 4.03 8.53 5.25
C ASN A 70 3.97 9.18 3.87
N ALA A 71 4.34 10.46 3.73
CA ALA A 71 4.38 11.13 2.43
C ALA A 71 5.43 10.50 1.48
N ILE A 72 6.60 10.11 2.00
CA ILE A 72 7.61 9.40 1.23
C ILE A 72 7.10 8.01 0.81
N LEU A 73 6.48 7.26 1.74
CA LEU A 73 5.87 5.96 1.41
C LEU A 73 4.77 6.12 0.35
N LEU A 74 3.89 7.11 0.51
CA LEU A 74 2.81 7.42 -0.45
C LEU A 74 3.35 7.75 -1.85
N ALA A 75 4.49 8.42 -1.93
CA ALA A 75 5.12 8.75 -3.21
C ALA A 75 5.83 7.53 -3.84
N LEU A 76 6.59 6.78 -3.05
CA LEU A 76 7.49 5.75 -3.57
C LEU A 76 6.85 4.38 -3.71
N VAL A 77 6.02 3.93 -2.75
CA VAL A 77 5.44 2.58 -2.79
C VAL A 77 4.56 2.39 -4.04
N PRO A 78 3.59 3.26 -4.36
CA PRO A 78 2.78 3.09 -5.56
C PRO A 78 3.62 3.16 -6.84
N VAL A 79 4.48 4.14 -6.96
CA VAL A 79 5.26 4.36 -8.18
C VAL A 79 6.19 3.19 -8.45
N LEU A 80 7.00 2.78 -7.46
CA LEU A 80 7.97 1.70 -7.66
C LEU A 80 7.28 0.35 -7.84
N THR A 81 6.21 0.07 -7.10
CA THR A 81 5.46 -1.18 -7.24
C THR A 81 4.79 -1.29 -8.62
N ILE A 82 4.17 -0.21 -9.10
CA ILE A 82 3.54 -0.17 -10.44
C ILE A 82 4.59 -0.32 -11.54
N VAL A 83 5.70 0.42 -11.45
CA VAL A 83 6.79 0.34 -12.44
C VAL A 83 7.37 -1.07 -12.52
N LEU A 84 7.68 -1.68 -11.37
CA LEU A 84 8.18 -3.05 -11.32
C LEU A 84 7.12 -4.06 -11.77
N GLY A 85 5.87 -3.89 -11.35
CA GLY A 85 4.74 -4.74 -11.75
C GLY A 85 4.53 -4.73 -13.27
N LEU A 86 4.48 -3.56 -13.89
CA LEU A 86 4.37 -3.39 -15.34
C LEU A 86 5.60 -3.94 -16.08
N PHE A 87 6.79 -3.68 -15.55
CA PHE A 87 8.03 -4.20 -16.13
C PHE A 87 8.04 -5.74 -16.18
N PHE A 88 7.81 -6.41 -15.05
CA PHE A 88 7.79 -7.87 -15.00
C PHE A 88 6.59 -8.46 -15.74
N ALA A 89 5.41 -7.85 -15.69
CA ALA A 89 4.26 -8.28 -16.48
C ALA A 89 4.55 -8.21 -17.99
N THR A 90 5.21 -7.14 -18.45
CA THR A 90 5.62 -6.99 -19.86
C THR A 90 6.64 -8.04 -20.24
N MET A 91 7.65 -8.30 -19.39
CA MET A 91 8.65 -9.34 -19.65
C MET A 91 8.00 -10.73 -19.78
N LEU A 92 7.04 -11.06 -18.92
CA LEU A 92 6.36 -12.34 -18.92
C LEU A 92 5.39 -12.51 -20.10
N ASN A 93 4.66 -11.45 -20.50
CA ASN A 93 3.64 -11.54 -21.56
C ASN A 93 4.22 -11.30 -22.97
N MET A 94 5.27 -10.49 -23.11
CA MET A 94 5.87 -10.14 -24.40
C MET A 94 7.27 -10.76 -24.59
N GLY A 95 7.64 -11.72 -23.76
CA GLY A 95 8.99 -12.32 -23.70
C GLY A 95 9.28 -13.42 -24.71
N GLY A 96 8.33 -13.79 -25.57
CA GLY A 96 8.47 -14.89 -26.52
C GLY A 96 9.60 -14.73 -27.55
N ARG A 97 10.04 -15.85 -28.10
CA ARG A 97 11.21 -15.99 -28.98
C ARG A 97 11.07 -15.13 -30.22
N LYS A 98 12.14 -14.38 -30.60
CA LYS A 98 12.24 -13.67 -31.87
C LYS A 98 11.97 -14.65 -33.02
N GLY A 99 10.97 -14.38 -33.89
CA GLY A 99 10.77 -15.11 -35.15
C GLY A 99 9.41 -15.81 -35.33
N ARG A 100 8.48 -15.74 -34.38
CA ARG A 100 7.07 -16.10 -34.61
C ARG A 100 6.19 -14.86 -34.47
N ALA A 101 5.43 -14.55 -35.50
CA ALA A 101 4.37 -13.53 -35.45
C ALA A 101 3.38 -13.95 -34.35
N GLY A 102 3.24 -13.11 -33.34
CA GLY A 102 2.34 -13.34 -32.21
C GLY A 102 2.99 -13.01 -30.86
N VAL A 103 2.23 -12.38 -29.99
CA VAL A 103 2.60 -12.13 -28.59
C VAL A 103 2.57 -13.47 -27.83
N THR A 104 3.69 -14.20 -27.88
CA THR A 104 3.84 -15.45 -27.12
C THR A 104 4.58 -15.11 -25.81
N GLY A 105 3.92 -15.36 -24.67
CA GLY A 105 4.54 -15.23 -23.36
C GLY A 105 5.76 -16.15 -23.20
N VAL A 106 6.55 -15.90 -22.18
CA VAL A 106 7.69 -16.75 -21.80
C VAL A 106 7.20 -18.16 -21.48
N ARG A 107 7.92 -19.19 -21.93
CA ARG A 107 7.60 -20.58 -21.59
C ARG A 107 7.67 -20.76 -20.07
N GLY A 108 6.62 -21.30 -19.47
CA GLY A 108 6.53 -21.43 -17.99
C GLY A 108 6.02 -20.20 -17.26
N THR A 109 5.35 -19.25 -17.94
CA THR A 109 4.77 -18.03 -17.34
C THR A 109 3.94 -18.31 -16.08
N ALA A 110 3.22 -19.45 -16.01
CA ALA A 110 2.46 -19.85 -14.85
C ALA A 110 3.35 -20.01 -13.60
N VAL A 111 4.49 -20.67 -13.73
CA VAL A 111 5.45 -20.85 -12.61
C VAL A 111 5.98 -19.50 -12.13
N TYR A 112 6.39 -18.62 -13.04
CA TYR A 112 6.84 -17.28 -12.66
C TYR A 112 5.75 -16.47 -11.94
N ARG A 113 4.51 -16.51 -12.44
CA ARG A 113 3.36 -15.85 -11.78
C ARG A 113 3.15 -16.40 -10.37
N THR A 114 3.22 -17.70 -10.15
CA THR A 114 3.10 -18.32 -8.84
C THR A 114 4.22 -17.85 -7.91
N VAL A 115 5.48 -17.85 -8.36
CA VAL A 115 6.64 -17.41 -7.56
C VAL A 115 6.53 -15.94 -7.19
N TYR A 116 6.17 -15.07 -8.13
CA TYR A 116 5.97 -13.63 -7.84
C TYR A 116 4.80 -13.39 -6.88
N PHE A 117 3.72 -14.16 -7.02
CA PHE A 117 2.52 -14.01 -6.18
C PHE A 117 2.68 -14.58 -4.77
N PHE A 118 3.66 -15.47 -4.57
CA PHE A 118 3.85 -16.17 -3.28
C PHE A 118 3.94 -15.24 -2.06
N PRO A 119 4.66 -14.10 -2.08
CA PRO A 119 4.70 -13.19 -0.95
C PRO A 119 3.32 -12.67 -0.52
N GLN A 120 2.41 -12.48 -1.46
CA GLN A 120 1.05 -11.98 -1.20
C GLN A 120 0.17 -12.97 -0.42
N VAL A 121 0.51 -14.26 -0.46
CA VAL A 121 -0.22 -15.30 0.29
C VAL A 121 0.19 -15.34 1.76
N LEU A 122 1.37 -14.81 2.08
CA LEU A 122 1.88 -14.77 3.44
C LEU A 122 1.19 -13.67 4.25
N SER A 123 0.93 -13.96 5.53
CA SER A 123 0.52 -12.91 6.48
C SER A 123 1.60 -11.84 6.59
N VAL A 124 1.21 -10.58 6.70
CA VAL A 124 2.14 -9.45 6.91
C VAL A 124 3.05 -9.64 8.13
N VAL A 125 2.54 -10.33 9.16
CA VAL A 125 3.32 -10.68 10.38
C VAL A 125 4.46 -11.63 10.02
N ILE A 126 4.18 -12.67 9.23
CA ILE A 126 5.19 -13.63 8.77
C ILE A 126 6.23 -12.93 7.89
N ILE A 127 5.79 -12.06 6.99
CA ILE A 127 6.68 -11.24 6.16
C ILE A 127 7.63 -10.41 7.03
N ALA A 128 7.09 -9.69 8.01
CA ALA A 128 7.89 -8.84 8.90
C ALA A 128 8.94 -9.65 9.67
N LEU A 129 8.55 -10.79 10.25
CA LEU A 129 9.46 -11.66 10.99
C LEU A 129 10.55 -12.27 10.10
N LEU A 130 10.17 -12.75 8.90
CA LEU A 130 11.09 -13.29 7.93
C LEU A 130 12.15 -12.25 7.52
N TRP A 131 11.71 -11.04 7.21
CA TRP A 131 12.63 -9.98 6.80
C TRP A 131 13.49 -9.46 7.96
N LYS A 132 13.03 -9.51 9.21
CA LYS A 132 13.91 -9.25 10.38
C LYS A 132 15.07 -10.23 10.43
N GLU A 133 14.84 -11.52 10.12
CA GLU A 133 15.93 -12.51 10.06
C GLU A 133 16.82 -12.28 8.82
N VAL A 134 16.28 -11.89 7.67
CA VAL A 134 17.07 -11.55 6.48
C VAL A 134 17.99 -10.35 6.74
N TYR A 135 17.50 -9.33 7.48
CA TYR A 135 18.23 -8.12 7.87
C TYR A 135 19.02 -8.27 9.17
N HIS A 136 19.10 -9.48 9.77
CA HIS A 136 19.80 -9.65 11.04
C HIS A 136 21.28 -9.25 10.91
N PRO A 137 21.82 -8.38 11.82
CA PRO A 137 23.14 -7.76 11.63
C PRO A 137 24.32 -8.71 11.66
N SER A 138 24.21 -9.89 12.28
CA SER A 138 25.32 -10.87 12.39
C SER A 138 25.09 -12.14 11.58
N LYS A 139 23.85 -12.63 11.46
CA LYS A 139 23.53 -13.93 10.83
C LYS A 139 22.56 -13.80 9.64
N GLY A 140 22.15 -12.58 9.29
CA GLY A 140 21.20 -12.35 8.23
C GLY A 140 21.75 -12.67 6.84
N LEU A 141 20.85 -13.06 5.95
CA LEU A 141 21.19 -13.43 4.57
C LEU A 141 21.87 -12.27 3.83
N LEU A 142 21.34 -11.03 3.97
CA LEU A 142 21.92 -9.85 3.33
C LEU A 142 23.27 -9.48 3.94
N THR A 143 23.43 -9.61 5.26
CA THR A 143 24.70 -9.41 5.94
C THR A 143 25.76 -10.39 5.45
N SER A 144 25.39 -11.66 5.34
CA SER A 144 26.31 -12.70 4.82
C SER A 144 26.68 -12.44 3.36
N ALA A 145 25.72 -12.02 2.52
CA ALA A 145 25.96 -11.71 1.12
C ALA A 145 26.86 -10.47 0.93
N THR A 146 26.65 -9.40 1.72
CA THR A 146 27.52 -8.20 1.67
C THR A 146 28.94 -8.50 2.14
N ASN A 147 29.11 -9.27 3.21
CA ASN A 147 30.41 -9.68 3.70
C ASN A 147 31.16 -10.61 2.70
N ALA A 148 30.43 -11.48 1.98
CA ALA A 148 31.01 -12.35 0.98
C ALA A 148 31.62 -11.59 -0.23
N VAL A 149 31.11 -10.40 -0.52
CA VAL A 149 31.69 -9.51 -1.57
C VAL A 149 32.69 -8.49 -1.01
N GLY A 150 33.11 -8.65 0.25
CA GLY A 150 34.12 -7.80 0.90
C GLY A 150 33.62 -6.42 1.36
N LEU A 151 32.30 -6.21 1.41
CA LEU A 151 31.69 -4.98 1.91
C LEU A 151 31.26 -5.15 3.35
N ALA A 152 31.55 -4.15 4.21
CA ALA A 152 31.02 -4.14 5.57
C ALA A 152 29.49 -3.97 5.54
N ALA A 153 28.76 -4.94 6.08
CA ALA A 153 27.32 -4.85 6.16
C ALA A 153 26.89 -3.79 7.19
N PRO A 154 25.95 -2.90 6.84
CA PRO A 154 25.37 -1.99 7.82
C PRO A 154 24.48 -2.74 8.81
N THR A 155 24.15 -2.10 9.92
CA THR A 155 23.12 -2.60 10.85
C THR A 155 21.72 -2.33 10.30
N TRP A 156 21.40 -2.86 9.14
CA TRP A 156 20.22 -2.67 8.30
C TRP A 156 19.03 -1.97 8.96
N LEU A 157 18.42 -2.58 9.99
CA LEU A 157 17.27 -2.04 10.73
C LEU A 157 17.69 -1.24 11.98
N GLY A 158 18.96 -1.28 12.38
CA GLY A 158 19.49 -0.57 13.55
C GLY A 158 20.12 0.78 13.22
N ASP A 159 20.31 1.14 11.96
CA ASP A 159 20.83 2.44 11.53
C ASP A 159 19.66 3.32 11.00
N PRO A 160 19.48 4.55 11.54
CA PRO A 160 18.44 5.48 11.06
C PRO A 160 18.51 5.79 9.57
N ARG A 161 19.67 5.65 8.95
CA ARG A 161 19.87 5.94 7.51
C ARG A 161 19.37 4.82 6.60
N THR A 162 19.37 3.57 7.09
CA THR A 162 19.03 2.39 6.28
C THR A 162 17.66 1.80 6.63
N ALA A 163 17.24 1.89 7.90
CA ALA A 163 16.05 1.23 8.41
C ALA A 163 14.78 1.56 7.60
N PHE A 164 14.55 2.83 7.29
CA PHE A 164 13.39 3.27 6.51
C PHE A 164 13.36 2.64 5.11
N TRP A 165 14.51 2.63 4.42
CA TRP A 165 14.64 2.06 3.08
C TRP A 165 14.49 0.54 3.07
N CYS A 166 14.93 -0.13 4.14
CA CYS A 166 14.72 -1.57 4.32
C CYS A 166 13.22 -1.89 4.44
N VAL A 167 12.49 -1.13 5.25
CA VAL A 167 11.03 -1.30 5.39
C VAL A 167 10.34 -1.01 4.06
N LEU A 168 10.68 0.08 3.38
CA LEU A 168 10.15 0.43 2.06
C LEU A 168 10.38 -0.70 1.04
N ALA A 169 11.58 -1.28 1.01
CA ALA A 169 11.91 -2.39 0.10
C ALA A 169 11.02 -3.61 0.36
N VAL A 170 10.74 -3.93 1.63
CA VAL A 170 9.85 -5.04 2.00
C VAL A 170 8.40 -4.75 1.61
N MET A 171 7.94 -3.51 1.79
CA MET A 171 6.60 -3.09 1.35
C MET A 171 6.42 -3.27 -0.17
N ILE A 172 7.41 -2.86 -0.96
CA ILE A 172 7.40 -3.02 -2.41
C ILE A 172 7.45 -4.51 -2.78
N TRP A 173 8.40 -5.27 -2.22
CA TRP A 173 8.58 -6.69 -2.51
C TRP A 173 7.33 -7.51 -2.23
N SER A 174 6.66 -7.25 -1.11
CA SER A 174 5.44 -7.98 -0.74
C SER A 174 4.28 -7.73 -1.70
N ASN A 175 4.23 -6.58 -2.36
CA ASN A 175 3.12 -6.18 -3.23
C ASN A 175 3.38 -6.41 -4.71
N VAL A 176 4.62 -6.29 -5.19
CA VAL A 176 4.97 -6.36 -6.64
C VAL A 176 4.33 -7.55 -7.34
N GLY A 177 4.33 -8.73 -6.71
CA GLY A 177 3.83 -9.95 -7.33
C GLY A 177 2.34 -9.91 -7.67
N PHE A 178 1.51 -9.34 -6.81
CA PHE A 178 0.09 -9.13 -7.09
C PHE A 178 -0.10 -8.26 -8.34
N TYR A 179 0.66 -7.15 -8.44
CA TYR A 179 0.55 -6.23 -9.58
C TYR A 179 1.13 -6.80 -10.87
N VAL A 180 2.11 -7.70 -10.79
CA VAL A 180 2.57 -8.48 -11.97
C VAL A 180 1.44 -9.31 -12.54
N VAL A 181 0.66 -9.99 -11.68
CA VAL A 181 -0.48 -10.81 -12.10
C VAL A 181 -1.62 -9.92 -12.61
N LEU A 182 -1.95 -8.85 -11.90
CA LEU A 182 -2.99 -7.90 -12.27
C LEU A 182 -2.75 -7.28 -13.65
N PHE A 183 -1.57 -6.70 -13.86
CA PHE A 183 -1.21 -6.10 -15.15
C PHE A 183 -1.06 -7.16 -16.25
N GLY A 184 -0.56 -8.35 -15.92
CA GLY A 184 -0.51 -9.45 -16.85
C GLY A 184 -1.89 -9.90 -17.36
N ALA A 185 -2.88 -9.93 -16.47
CA ALA A 185 -4.28 -10.21 -16.82
C ALA A 185 -4.87 -9.09 -17.67
N ALA A 186 -4.65 -7.82 -17.28
CA ALA A 186 -5.11 -6.67 -18.06
C ALA A 186 -4.49 -6.61 -19.45
N MET A 187 -3.19 -6.91 -19.60
CA MET A 187 -2.53 -7.02 -20.90
C MET A 187 -3.13 -8.13 -21.76
N SER A 188 -3.55 -9.23 -21.16
CA SER A 188 -4.14 -10.37 -21.89
C SER A 188 -5.56 -10.08 -22.38
N ALA A 189 -6.23 -9.06 -21.83
CA ALA A 189 -7.55 -8.59 -22.29
C ALA A 189 -7.47 -7.67 -23.52
N VAL A 190 -6.29 -7.10 -23.82
CA VAL A 190 -6.08 -6.25 -25.00
C VAL A 190 -6.03 -7.15 -26.24
N PRO A 191 -6.75 -6.82 -27.35
CA PRO A 191 -6.69 -7.56 -28.60
C PRO A 191 -5.25 -7.74 -29.10
N LYS A 192 -4.91 -8.96 -29.53
CA LYS A 192 -3.55 -9.31 -29.99
C LYS A 192 -3.13 -8.52 -31.21
N GLU A 193 -4.09 -8.22 -32.06
CA GLU A 193 -3.94 -7.47 -33.31
C GLU A 193 -3.29 -6.10 -33.06
N ILE A 194 -3.58 -5.45 -31.92
CA ILE A 194 -2.96 -4.18 -31.55
C ILE A 194 -1.46 -4.35 -31.33
N TYR A 195 -1.06 -5.39 -30.59
CA TYR A 195 0.36 -5.66 -30.32
C TYR A 195 1.10 -6.12 -31.60
N GLU A 196 0.42 -6.87 -32.46
CA GLU A 196 0.98 -7.32 -33.77
C GLU A 196 1.22 -6.13 -34.69
N ALA A 197 0.26 -5.21 -34.83
CA ALA A 197 0.41 -3.98 -35.57
C ALA A 197 1.61 -3.15 -35.10
N VAL A 198 1.73 -2.93 -33.78
CA VAL A 198 2.84 -2.19 -33.17
C VAL A 198 4.21 -2.86 -33.45
N MET A 199 4.25 -4.20 -33.49
CA MET A 199 5.48 -4.91 -33.84
C MET A 199 5.82 -4.79 -35.33
N LEU A 200 4.84 -4.75 -36.22
CA LEU A 200 5.04 -4.51 -37.64
C LEU A 200 5.60 -3.11 -37.92
N ASP A 201 5.17 -2.11 -37.10
CA ASP A 201 5.71 -0.74 -37.12
C ASP A 201 7.15 -0.65 -36.57
N GLY A 202 7.76 -1.76 -36.14
CA GLY A 202 9.14 -1.83 -35.67
C GLY A 202 9.34 -1.31 -34.24
N ALA A 203 8.28 -1.11 -33.45
CA ALA A 203 8.40 -0.64 -32.08
C ALA A 203 9.10 -1.68 -31.18
N ASN A 204 10.05 -1.22 -30.39
CA ASN A 204 10.68 -2.04 -29.37
C ASN A 204 9.77 -2.20 -28.13
N ARG A 205 10.08 -3.16 -27.24
CA ARG A 205 9.28 -3.48 -26.05
C ARG A 205 9.03 -2.28 -25.14
N LEU A 206 10.02 -1.41 -24.95
CA LEU A 206 9.89 -0.23 -24.09
C LEU A 206 8.96 0.83 -24.74
N THR A 207 9.08 1.00 -26.05
CA THR A 207 8.19 1.88 -26.84
C THR A 207 6.75 1.36 -26.78
N THR A 208 6.55 0.06 -26.99
CA THR A 208 5.24 -0.60 -26.86
C THR A 208 4.67 -0.41 -25.46
N LEU A 209 5.47 -0.63 -24.41
CA LEU A 209 5.02 -0.45 -23.02
C LEU A 209 4.56 0.99 -22.78
N ARG A 210 5.38 2.00 -23.14
CA ARG A 210 5.10 3.41 -22.81
C ARG A 210 4.01 4.03 -23.68
N LYS A 211 3.97 3.71 -25.00
CA LYS A 211 3.08 4.37 -25.96
C LYS A 211 1.76 3.62 -26.21
N VAL A 212 1.73 2.33 -25.89
CA VAL A 212 0.56 1.48 -26.16
C VAL A 212 0.04 0.84 -24.88
N THR A 213 0.85 0.04 -24.20
CA THR A 213 0.38 -0.75 -23.05
C THR A 213 -0.10 0.13 -21.90
N ILE A 214 0.72 1.09 -21.43
CA ILE A 214 0.34 1.95 -20.29
C ILE A 214 -0.91 2.77 -20.57
N PRO A 215 -1.07 3.44 -21.75
CA PRO A 215 -2.31 4.14 -22.08
C PRO A 215 -3.55 3.24 -22.11
N LEU A 216 -3.43 2.02 -22.65
CA LEU A 216 -4.54 1.05 -22.72
C LEU A 216 -4.91 0.46 -21.35
N LEU A 217 -3.94 0.35 -20.43
CA LEU A 217 -4.13 -0.16 -19.08
C LEU A 217 -4.35 0.97 -18.06
N TRP A 218 -4.59 2.20 -18.50
CA TRP A 218 -4.61 3.36 -17.61
C TRP A 218 -5.59 3.20 -16.45
N ASP A 219 -6.80 2.70 -16.69
CA ASP A 219 -7.81 2.45 -15.66
C ASP A 219 -7.29 1.46 -14.60
N THR A 220 -6.62 0.39 -15.04
CA THR A 220 -6.01 -0.60 -14.13
C THR A 220 -4.85 0.02 -13.33
N VAL A 221 -4.04 0.87 -13.96
CA VAL A 221 -2.94 1.59 -13.30
C VAL A 221 -3.46 2.54 -12.24
N GLN A 222 -4.56 3.25 -12.51
CA GLN A 222 -5.19 4.16 -11.55
C GLN A 222 -5.75 3.40 -10.34
N VAL A 223 -6.47 2.31 -10.56
CA VAL A 223 -7.00 1.47 -9.49
C VAL A 223 -5.84 0.92 -8.65
N ALA A 224 -4.78 0.43 -9.30
CA ALA A 224 -3.57 -0.02 -8.62
C ALA A 224 -2.94 1.09 -7.76
N TRP A 225 -2.86 2.31 -8.28
CA TRP A 225 -2.30 3.45 -7.56
C TRP A 225 -3.11 3.79 -6.31
N VAL A 226 -4.45 3.82 -6.41
CA VAL A 226 -5.35 4.10 -5.27
C VAL A 226 -5.14 3.06 -4.15
N TYR A 227 -5.16 1.77 -4.50
CA TYR A 227 -4.95 0.70 -3.51
C TYR A 227 -3.57 0.78 -2.85
N LEU A 228 -2.51 1.00 -3.63
CA LEU A 228 -1.16 1.14 -3.11
C LEU A 228 -0.98 2.40 -2.27
N ALA A 229 -1.65 3.49 -2.62
CA ALA A 229 -1.64 4.73 -1.84
C ALA A 229 -2.28 4.54 -0.47
N ILE A 230 -3.44 3.86 -0.41
CA ILE A 230 -4.09 3.51 0.86
C ILE A 230 -3.20 2.57 1.67
N PHE A 231 -2.64 1.53 1.05
CA PHE A 231 -1.69 0.61 1.69
C PHE A 231 -0.45 1.32 2.25
N ALA A 232 0.11 2.29 1.51
CA ALA A 232 1.28 3.05 1.95
C ALA A 232 0.97 3.95 3.15
N LEU A 233 -0.24 4.51 3.23
CA LEU A 233 -0.68 5.30 4.39
C LEU A 233 -0.94 4.41 5.61
N ASP A 234 -1.48 3.20 5.40
CA ASP A 234 -1.77 2.21 6.46
C ASP A 234 -0.54 1.33 6.81
N GLY A 235 0.67 1.72 6.47
CA GLY A 235 1.90 0.94 6.66
C GLY A 235 2.25 0.53 8.10
N PHE A 236 1.31 0.65 9.04
CA PHE A 236 1.46 0.44 10.49
C PHE A 236 2.06 -0.92 10.84
N ILE A 237 1.42 -2.03 10.45
CA ILE A 237 1.77 -3.38 10.95
C ILE A 237 3.21 -3.73 10.58
N LEU A 238 3.65 -3.43 9.37
CA LEU A 238 4.98 -3.78 8.88
C LEU A 238 6.05 -2.95 9.59
N VAL A 239 5.84 -1.64 9.76
CA VAL A 239 6.76 -0.75 10.51
C VAL A 239 6.80 -1.16 11.98
N GLN A 240 5.64 -1.37 12.60
CA GLN A 240 5.54 -1.77 14.01
C GLN A 240 6.31 -3.05 14.30
N LEU A 241 6.16 -4.08 13.46
CA LEU A 241 6.80 -5.37 13.67
C LEU A 241 8.27 -5.37 13.29
N MET A 242 8.70 -4.65 12.26
CA MET A 242 10.10 -4.65 11.82
C MET A 242 10.98 -3.75 12.67
N THR A 243 10.53 -2.55 13.02
CA THR A 243 11.36 -1.49 13.61
C THR A 243 10.74 -0.80 14.80
N ASN A 244 9.44 -0.97 15.03
CA ASN A 244 8.69 -0.23 16.06
C ASN A 244 8.90 1.29 15.96
N GLY A 245 8.89 1.84 14.73
CA GLY A 245 9.14 3.26 14.48
C GLY A 245 10.60 3.70 14.56
N GLY A 246 11.51 2.84 15.10
CA GLY A 246 12.92 3.14 15.33
C GLY A 246 13.85 2.82 14.16
N PRO A 247 15.15 3.03 14.35
CA PRO A 247 15.80 3.73 15.45
C PRO A 247 15.58 5.26 15.36
N ASN A 248 15.53 5.93 16.51
CA ASN A 248 15.37 7.39 16.61
C ASN A 248 14.19 7.94 15.78
N PHE A 249 13.04 7.26 15.80
CA PHE A 249 11.83 7.60 15.03
C PHE A 249 12.04 7.73 13.51
N SER A 250 13.12 7.17 12.97
CA SER A 250 13.45 7.28 11.54
C SER A 250 12.48 6.54 10.63
N THR A 251 11.81 5.51 11.14
CA THR A 251 10.80 4.74 10.40
C THR A 251 9.38 5.01 10.89
N ASP A 252 9.21 5.93 11.84
CA ASP A 252 7.92 6.21 12.45
C ASP A 252 6.90 6.66 11.40
N VAL A 253 5.69 6.12 11.48
CA VAL A 253 4.55 6.46 10.63
C VAL A 253 3.36 6.81 11.52
N ILE A 254 2.38 7.52 10.96
CA ILE A 254 1.23 8.01 11.74
C ILE A 254 0.51 6.89 12.49
N GLY A 255 0.37 5.70 11.89
CA GLY A 255 -0.24 4.55 12.56
C GLY A 255 0.53 4.07 13.79
N VAL A 256 1.87 4.04 13.71
CA VAL A 256 2.75 3.69 14.85
C VAL A 256 2.66 4.75 15.92
N ARG A 257 2.75 6.03 15.54
CA ARG A 257 2.61 7.17 16.47
C ARG A 257 1.27 7.17 17.22
N MET A 258 0.18 6.92 16.50
CA MET A 258 -1.15 6.80 17.09
C MET A 258 -1.21 5.64 18.09
N TYR A 259 -0.68 4.47 17.73
CA TYR A 259 -0.64 3.29 18.58
C TYR A 259 0.18 3.52 19.85
N ASP A 260 1.39 4.05 19.71
CA ASP A 260 2.28 4.31 20.84
C ASP A 260 1.71 5.38 21.79
N THR A 261 1.01 6.37 21.24
CA THR A 261 0.31 7.39 22.05
C THR A 261 -0.88 6.82 22.81
N ALA A 262 -1.62 5.86 22.20
CA ALA A 262 -2.76 5.24 22.85
C ALA A 262 -2.36 4.17 23.87
N PHE A 263 -1.40 3.30 23.52
CA PHE A 263 -1.08 2.08 24.25
C PHE A 263 0.36 2.04 24.81
N GLY A 264 1.16 3.09 24.58
CA GLY A 264 2.50 3.21 25.13
C GLY A 264 2.48 3.66 26.59
N SER A 265 3.61 4.20 27.06
CA SER A 265 3.81 4.58 28.49
C SER A 265 2.91 5.74 28.97
N GLU A 266 2.47 6.60 28.06
CA GLU A 266 1.71 7.82 28.40
C GLU A 266 0.23 7.77 28.03
N THR A 267 -0.37 6.65 27.81
CA THR A 267 -1.78 6.42 27.43
C THR A 267 -2.64 7.69 27.28
N LYS A 268 -2.65 8.31 26.10
CA LYS A 268 -3.40 9.56 25.79
C LYS A 268 -4.40 9.28 24.67
N PHE A 269 -5.51 8.62 25.00
CA PHE A 269 -6.51 8.20 23.98
C PHE A 269 -7.16 9.39 23.27
N GLY A 270 -7.42 10.51 23.98
CA GLY A 270 -7.94 11.73 23.35
C GLY A 270 -7.00 12.26 22.25
N TYR A 271 -5.71 12.34 22.56
CA TYR A 271 -4.70 12.81 21.61
C TYR A 271 -4.46 11.79 20.48
N ALA A 272 -4.38 10.49 20.79
CA ALA A 272 -4.27 9.43 19.79
C ALA A 272 -5.46 9.42 18.81
N SER A 273 -6.68 9.66 19.33
CA SER A 273 -7.88 9.80 18.49
C SER A 273 -7.79 11.03 17.59
N ALA A 274 -7.20 12.13 18.03
CA ALA A 274 -6.97 13.30 17.17
C ALA A 274 -5.99 12.98 16.02
N ILE A 275 -4.91 12.21 16.29
CA ILE A 275 -4.02 11.69 15.25
C ILE A 275 -4.81 10.83 14.25
N GLY A 276 -5.66 9.91 14.74
CA GLY A 276 -6.51 9.06 13.90
C GLY A 276 -7.48 9.85 13.02
N VAL A 277 -8.09 10.91 13.55
CA VAL A 277 -8.97 11.82 12.77
C VAL A 277 -8.20 12.52 11.65
N VAL A 278 -6.98 13.01 11.93
CA VAL A 278 -6.13 13.61 10.90
C VAL A 278 -5.76 12.58 9.82
N MET A 279 -5.39 11.36 10.22
CA MET A 279 -5.09 10.28 9.28
C MET A 279 -6.30 9.92 8.41
N PHE A 280 -7.51 9.89 8.99
CA PHE A 280 -8.75 9.65 8.25
C PHE A 280 -8.94 10.69 7.15
N PHE A 281 -8.82 11.99 7.46
CA PHE A 281 -8.99 13.05 6.46
C PHE A 281 -7.88 13.04 5.40
N LEU A 282 -6.64 12.71 5.77
CA LEU A 282 -5.55 12.55 4.83
C LEU A 282 -5.84 11.41 3.83
N THR A 283 -6.20 10.24 4.34
CA THR A 283 -6.51 9.08 3.51
C THR A 283 -7.71 9.35 2.60
N LEU A 284 -8.77 9.96 3.14
CA LEU A 284 -9.95 10.37 2.36
C LEU A 284 -9.58 11.37 1.26
N SER A 285 -8.76 12.37 1.58
CA SER A 285 -8.31 13.38 0.61
C SER A 285 -7.51 12.75 -0.52
N VAL A 286 -6.57 11.85 -0.19
CA VAL A 286 -5.78 11.11 -1.20
C VAL A 286 -6.69 10.25 -2.07
N ALA A 287 -7.64 9.51 -1.49
CA ALA A 287 -8.57 8.68 -2.23
C ALA A 287 -9.46 9.52 -3.17
N VAL A 288 -10.02 10.64 -2.70
CA VAL A 288 -10.85 11.55 -3.52
C VAL A 288 -10.04 12.18 -4.64
N LEU A 289 -8.82 12.65 -4.36
CA LEU A 289 -7.94 13.22 -5.39
C LEU A 289 -7.60 12.18 -6.46
N ALA A 290 -7.24 10.97 -6.06
CA ALA A 290 -6.94 9.89 -6.98
C ALA A 290 -8.13 9.54 -7.88
N LEU A 291 -9.34 9.43 -7.32
CA LEU A 291 -10.56 9.17 -8.08
C LEU A 291 -10.92 10.32 -9.04
N ARG A 292 -10.64 11.57 -8.66
CA ARG A 292 -10.89 12.73 -9.55
C ARG A 292 -9.88 12.79 -10.69
N MET A 293 -8.63 12.50 -10.45
CA MET A 293 -7.58 12.44 -11.48
C MET A 293 -7.80 11.28 -12.46
N GLY A 294 -8.53 10.25 -12.02
CA GLY A 294 -8.83 9.05 -12.77
C GLY A 294 -9.94 9.16 -13.79
N ARG A 295 -10.73 10.25 -13.82
CA ARG A 295 -11.83 10.43 -14.77
C ARG A 295 -11.28 10.82 -16.15
N ARG A 296 -10.83 9.83 -16.93
CA ARG A 296 -10.64 9.95 -18.38
C ARG A 296 -11.78 9.21 -19.09
N ASP A 297 -12.15 9.66 -20.29
CA ASP A 297 -13.11 8.95 -21.13
C ASP A 297 -12.59 7.53 -21.41
N ARG A 298 -13.45 6.55 -21.16
CA ARG A 298 -13.12 5.14 -21.41
C ARG A 298 -12.86 4.97 -22.90
N ILE A 299 -11.73 4.38 -23.22
CA ILE A 299 -11.47 3.88 -24.59
C ILE A 299 -12.29 2.60 -24.72
N GLU A 300 -13.49 2.71 -25.32
CA GLU A 300 -14.31 1.54 -25.66
C GLU A 300 -13.75 0.92 -26.95
N TYR A 301 -13.35 -0.33 -26.88
CA TYR A 301 -13.00 -1.13 -28.05
C TYR A 301 -14.31 -1.63 -28.67
N SER A 302 -14.81 -0.99 -29.71
CA SER A 302 -15.92 -1.47 -30.54
C SER A 302 -15.42 -2.47 -31.57
#